data_9f46d60e2ab98c0494047f2c2ac80896
#
_entry.id   9f46d60e2ab98c0494047f2c2ac80896
#
_cell.length_a   1.000
_cell.length_b   1.000
_cell.length_c   1.000
_cell.angle_alpha   90.00
_cell.angle_beta   90.00
_cell.angle_gamma   90.00
#
_symmetry.space_group_name_H-M   'P 1'
#
loop_
_entity.id
_entity.type
_entity.pdbx_description
1 polymer ?
#
loop_
_entity_poly.entity_id
_entity_poly.type
_entity_poly.pdbx_seq_one_letter_code
_entity_poly.pdbx_strand_id
1 'polypeptide(L)'
;MQKFYCCGSIKSGTTFLQRLLDLHPKISCKPEQDFGYLFRKLFDLKKNYNLKIKDIHNIMGLDEYLMTDDIFIAGYFKIIDEYLNEVDHSIEISGVNDNGFLMRNAKTFLNGIPGSKIIFIVRNPIDTALSYWDHAQRLYIKRNNPVYLEPLQTNNKLDIEKFTIRQCNEWNENIISILNLKKSDNKNVLVIKYEDLVRRKEEKIIDLLHFFGLPIEDKTLQKMINESSLERMRDNSKNPSFYSKSRINTGKDCVGQNIINQIMKSCAESLNEMQYVI
;
A
#
# COMPACT_ATOMS: atom_id res chain seq x y z
N MET A 1 18.94 12.16 2.67
CA MET A 1 17.52 12.09 3.01
C MET A 1 17.08 10.62 3.00
N GLN A 2 16.45 10.15 4.08
CA GLN A 2 15.93 8.77 4.17
C GLN A 2 14.68 8.61 3.29
N LYS A 3 14.55 7.47 2.62
CA LYS A 3 13.39 7.14 1.79
C LYS A 3 12.51 6.09 2.46
N PHE A 4 11.20 6.14 2.21
CA PHE A 4 10.29 5.10 2.69
C PHE A 4 9.09 4.90 1.76
N TYR A 5 8.46 3.76 1.96
CA TYR A 5 7.22 3.37 1.29
C TYR A 5 6.17 2.98 2.31
N CYS A 6 4.95 3.49 2.14
CA CYS A 6 3.77 3.01 2.87
C CYS A 6 2.96 2.13 1.93
N CYS A 7 2.64 0.93 2.33
CA CYS A 7 1.79 0.06 1.53
C CYS A 7 0.89 -0.84 2.38
N GLY A 8 -0.10 -1.40 1.73
CA GLY A 8 -1.08 -2.29 2.32
C GLY A 8 -2.15 -2.68 1.31
N SER A 9 -3.02 -3.59 1.68
CA SER A 9 -4.17 -3.94 0.85
C SER A 9 -5.08 -2.73 0.63
N ILE A 10 -5.77 -2.68 -0.50
CA ILE A 10 -6.78 -1.64 -0.76
C ILE A 10 -7.74 -1.58 0.44
N LYS A 11 -7.97 -0.39 1.00
CA LYS A 11 -8.82 -0.13 2.18
C LYS A 11 -8.25 -0.60 3.54
N SER A 12 -6.98 -0.94 3.63
CA SER A 12 -6.32 -1.25 4.91
C SER A 12 -6.01 -0.01 5.76
N GLY A 13 -6.13 1.21 5.22
CA GLY A 13 -5.87 2.45 5.94
C GLY A 13 -4.59 3.18 5.49
N THR A 14 -4.04 2.86 4.34
CA THR A 14 -2.82 3.49 3.78
C THR A 14 -2.93 5.01 3.68
N THR A 15 -4.08 5.55 3.24
CA THR A 15 -4.33 7.00 3.20
C THR A 15 -4.35 7.63 4.60
N PHE A 16 -4.85 6.90 5.61
CA PHE A 16 -4.82 7.38 6.99
C PHE A 16 -3.37 7.47 7.50
N LEU A 17 -2.58 6.43 7.28
CA LEU A 17 -1.16 6.40 7.63
C LEU A 17 -0.36 7.49 6.92
N GLN A 18 -0.57 7.66 5.61
CA GLN A 18 0.08 8.70 4.80
C GLN A 18 -0.16 10.09 5.42
N ARG A 19 -1.40 10.44 5.72
CA ARG A 19 -1.74 11.75 6.30
C ARG A 19 -1.22 11.91 7.72
N LEU A 20 -1.21 10.83 8.52
CA LEU A 20 -0.63 10.85 9.84
C LEU A 20 0.86 11.20 9.80
N LEU A 21 1.60 10.60 8.87
CA LEU A 21 3.03 10.86 8.69
C LEU A 21 3.30 12.30 8.21
N ASP A 22 2.48 12.83 7.32
CA ASP A 22 2.58 14.21 6.83
C ASP A 22 2.33 15.29 7.92
N LEU A 23 1.80 14.92 9.08
CA LEU A 23 1.67 15.86 10.20
C LEU A 23 3.00 16.17 10.87
N HIS A 24 4.01 15.33 10.68
CA HIS A 24 5.35 15.54 11.26
C HIS A 24 6.16 16.50 10.38
N PRO A 25 6.81 17.56 10.95
CA PRO A 25 7.45 18.61 10.16
C PRO A 25 8.66 18.15 9.33
N LYS A 26 9.24 16.99 9.65
CA LYS A 26 10.40 16.44 8.96
C LYS A 26 10.08 15.27 8.04
N ILE A 27 8.82 14.86 7.93
CA ILE A 27 8.37 13.76 7.09
C ILE A 27 7.48 14.30 5.97
N SER A 28 7.72 13.87 4.75
CA SER A 28 6.80 14.03 3.63
C SER A 28 6.39 12.67 3.10
N CYS A 29 5.10 12.36 3.11
CA CYS A 29 4.55 11.14 2.55
C CYS A 29 3.61 11.47 1.39
N LYS A 30 4.13 11.39 0.18
CA LYS A 30 3.36 11.69 -1.04
C LYS A 30 2.18 10.71 -1.18
N PRO A 31 1.05 11.16 -1.77
CA PRO A 31 -0.10 10.30 -2.02
C PRO A 31 0.22 9.21 -3.05
N GLU A 32 -0.69 8.27 -3.21
CA GLU A 32 -0.58 7.14 -4.13
C GLU A 32 -0.21 7.55 -5.56
N GLN A 33 0.82 6.92 -6.12
CA GLN A 33 1.42 7.26 -7.41
C GLN A 33 1.25 6.18 -8.48
N ASP A 34 0.71 5.01 -8.15
CA ASP A 34 0.62 3.85 -9.07
C ASP A 34 1.94 3.58 -9.81
N PHE A 35 2.99 3.30 -9.06
CA PHE A 35 4.28 2.93 -9.60
C PHE A 35 4.22 1.69 -10.50
N GLY A 36 3.23 0.82 -10.32
CA GLY A 36 3.00 -0.30 -11.20
C GLY A 36 2.59 0.12 -12.61
N TYR A 37 1.78 1.18 -12.74
CA TYR A 37 1.45 1.74 -14.06
C TYR A 37 2.68 2.36 -14.73
N LEU A 38 3.46 3.15 -13.97
CA LEU A 38 4.72 3.73 -14.47
C LEU A 38 5.66 2.62 -14.96
N PHE A 39 5.88 1.57 -14.15
CA PHE A 39 6.71 0.43 -14.52
C PHE A 39 6.27 -0.20 -15.83
N ARG A 40 4.98 -0.53 -15.96
CA ARG A 40 4.44 -1.15 -17.19
C ARG A 40 4.66 -0.28 -18.41
N LYS A 41 4.40 1.03 -18.31
CA LYS A 41 4.57 1.96 -19.44
C LYS A 41 6.02 2.11 -19.86
N LEU A 42 6.93 2.23 -18.92
CA LEU A 42 8.35 2.29 -19.21
C LEU A 42 8.88 0.95 -19.77
N PHE A 43 8.37 -0.17 -19.27
CA PHE A 43 8.75 -1.49 -19.79
C PHE A 43 8.28 -1.72 -21.22
N ASP A 44 7.05 -1.32 -21.56
CA ASP A 44 6.53 -1.35 -22.93
C ASP A 44 7.40 -0.46 -23.86
N LEU A 45 7.78 0.73 -23.39
CA LEU A 45 8.68 1.62 -24.14
C LEU A 45 10.03 0.97 -24.40
N LYS A 46 10.67 0.37 -23.39
CA LYS A 46 11.92 -0.39 -23.52
C LYS A 46 11.79 -1.50 -24.54
N LYS A 47 10.71 -2.30 -24.48
CA LYS A 47 10.45 -3.40 -25.41
C LYS A 47 10.40 -2.90 -26.85
N ASN A 48 9.63 -1.84 -27.10
CA ASN A 48 9.49 -1.24 -28.43
C ASN A 48 10.83 -0.64 -28.94
N TYR A 49 11.58 0.02 -28.06
CA TYR A 49 12.92 0.52 -28.37
C TYR A 49 13.86 -0.62 -28.80
N ASN A 50 13.92 -1.69 -28.02
CA ASN A 50 14.78 -2.84 -28.30
C ASN A 50 14.42 -3.51 -29.64
N LEU A 51 13.13 -3.65 -29.95
CA LEU A 51 12.69 -4.19 -31.24
C LEU A 51 13.22 -3.32 -32.42
N LYS A 52 13.05 -2.00 -32.33
CA LYS A 52 13.52 -1.06 -33.32
C LYS A 52 15.07 -1.11 -33.50
N ILE A 53 15.81 -1.16 -32.41
CA ILE A 53 17.26 -1.22 -32.42
C ILE A 53 17.74 -2.55 -33.02
N LYS A 54 17.09 -3.67 -32.70
CA LYS A 54 17.36 -4.97 -33.29
C LYS A 54 17.21 -4.95 -34.82
N ASP A 55 16.14 -4.36 -35.35
CA ASP A 55 15.92 -4.23 -36.80
C ASP A 55 17.02 -3.38 -37.45
N ILE A 56 17.43 -2.28 -36.83
CA ILE A 56 18.53 -1.43 -37.34
C ILE A 56 19.85 -2.18 -37.36
N HIS A 57 20.21 -2.89 -36.29
CA HIS A 57 21.44 -3.66 -36.20
C HIS A 57 21.48 -4.79 -37.25
N ASN A 58 20.34 -5.48 -37.43
CA ASN A 58 20.25 -6.52 -38.48
C ASN A 58 20.47 -5.96 -39.88
N ILE A 59 19.89 -4.79 -40.21
CA ILE A 59 20.09 -4.13 -41.52
C ILE A 59 21.55 -3.72 -41.72
N MET A 60 22.21 -3.29 -40.63
CA MET A 60 23.61 -2.82 -40.69
C MET A 60 24.65 -3.93 -40.53
N GLY A 61 24.22 -5.17 -40.23
CA GLY A 61 25.15 -6.29 -39.98
C GLY A 61 25.96 -6.12 -38.68
N LEU A 62 25.38 -5.48 -37.67
CA LEU A 62 26.01 -5.21 -36.37
C LEU A 62 25.55 -6.22 -35.32
N ASP A 63 26.39 -6.41 -34.28
CA ASP A 63 25.99 -7.15 -33.07
C ASP A 63 24.85 -6.46 -32.35
N GLU A 64 24.00 -7.24 -31.64
CA GLU A 64 22.87 -6.71 -30.91
C GLU A 64 23.33 -6.08 -29.59
N TYR A 65 23.17 -4.75 -29.46
CA TYR A 65 23.36 -3.99 -28.22
C TYR A 65 22.01 -3.44 -27.74
N LEU A 66 21.31 -4.23 -26.93
CA LEU A 66 19.97 -3.91 -26.46
C LEU A 66 19.98 -3.39 -25.01
N MET A 67 18.99 -2.58 -24.66
CA MET A 67 18.78 -2.19 -23.25
C MET A 67 18.41 -3.42 -22.42
N THR A 68 19.27 -3.78 -21.46
CA THR A 68 19.05 -4.91 -20.56
C THR A 68 17.99 -4.62 -19.52
N ASP A 69 17.49 -5.66 -18.83
CA ASP A 69 16.55 -5.48 -17.71
C ASP A 69 17.23 -4.76 -16.55
N ASP A 70 18.49 -4.98 -16.28
CA ASP A 70 19.22 -4.33 -15.18
C ASP A 70 19.34 -2.81 -15.42
N ILE A 71 19.69 -2.38 -16.64
CA ILE A 71 19.74 -0.96 -17.00
C ILE A 71 18.37 -0.33 -16.86
N PHE A 72 17.32 -1.02 -17.32
CA PHE A 72 15.95 -0.55 -17.22
C PHE A 72 15.50 -0.41 -15.76
N ILE A 73 15.72 -1.42 -14.92
CA ILE A 73 15.36 -1.43 -13.51
C ILE A 73 16.11 -0.32 -12.75
N ALA A 74 17.40 -0.15 -13.00
CA ALA A 74 18.19 0.93 -12.40
C ALA A 74 17.64 2.31 -12.79
N GLY A 75 17.28 2.53 -14.06
CA GLY A 75 16.63 3.75 -14.52
C GLY A 75 15.28 4.00 -13.88
N TYR A 76 14.45 2.97 -13.75
CA TYR A 76 13.15 3.05 -13.07
C TYR A 76 13.30 3.51 -11.60
N PHE A 77 14.22 2.91 -10.84
CA PHE A 77 14.44 3.31 -9.45
C PHE A 77 15.09 4.69 -9.32
N LYS A 78 15.91 5.09 -10.29
CA LYS A 78 16.45 6.46 -10.34
C LYS A 78 15.33 7.50 -10.49
N ILE A 79 14.34 7.24 -11.34
CA ILE A 79 13.16 8.11 -11.49
C ILE A 79 12.40 8.22 -10.16
N ILE A 80 12.19 7.11 -9.47
CA ILE A 80 11.50 7.10 -8.17
C ILE A 80 12.30 7.87 -7.12
N ASP A 81 13.61 7.65 -7.05
CA ASP A 81 14.48 8.32 -6.09
C ASP A 81 14.48 9.84 -6.30
N GLU A 82 14.60 10.31 -7.53
CA GLU A 82 14.51 11.72 -7.88
C GLU A 82 13.13 12.29 -7.52
N TYR A 83 12.05 11.58 -7.84
CA TYR A 83 10.70 12.00 -7.45
C TYR A 83 10.56 12.15 -5.93
N LEU A 84 11.15 11.24 -5.15
CA LEU A 84 11.15 11.33 -3.69
C LEU A 84 12.09 12.42 -3.15
N ASN A 85 13.04 12.91 -3.95
CA ASN A 85 13.90 14.04 -3.60
C ASN A 85 13.23 15.41 -3.79
N GLU A 86 12.13 15.48 -4.56
CA GLU A 86 11.36 16.70 -4.78
C GLU A 86 10.50 17.06 -3.56
N VAL A 87 11.13 17.51 -2.49
CA VAL A 87 10.51 17.96 -1.24
C VAL A 87 11.23 19.20 -0.71
N ASP A 88 10.61 19.89 0.25
CA ASP A 88 11.22 21.01 0.95
C ASP A 88 12.53 20.60 1.66
N HIS A 89 13.50 21.52 1.74
CA HIS A 89 14.79 21.27 2.36
C HIS A 89 14.72 20.94 3.86
N SER A 90 13.63 21.26 4.54
CA SER A 90 13.37 20.90 5.94
C SER A 90 13.01 19.44 6.13
N ILE A 91 12.67 18.72 5.04
CA ILE A 91 12.28 17.31 5.08
C ILE A 91 13.51 16.42 5.18
N GLU A 92 13.56 15.61 6.22
CA GLU A 92 14.61 14.62 6.45
C GLU A 92 14.25 13.24 5.92
N ILE A 93 12.94 12.95 5.83
CA ILE A 93 12.38 11.65 5.47
C ILE A 93 11.30 11.83 4.42
N SER A 94 11.53 11.31 3.23
CA SER A 94 10.58 11.39 2.12
C SER A 94 10.09 10.02 1.70
N GLY A 95 8.79 9.89 1.51
CA GLY A 95 8.19 8.64 1.09
C GLY A 95 6.92 8.81 0.28
N VAL A 96 6.31 7.68 -0.02
CA VAL A 96 5.10 7.62 -0.82
C VAL A 96 4.19 6.51 -0.34
N ASN A 97 2.90 6.76 -0.46
CA ASN A 97 1.89 5.73 -0.35
C ASN A 97 1.69 5.07 -1.73
N ASP A 98 1.85 3.76 -1.79
CA ASP A 98 1.50 2.97 -2.98
C ASP A 98 0.94 1.61 -2.51
N ASN A 99 -0.13 1.18 -3.15
CA ASN A 99 -0.80 -0.07 -2.77
C ASN A 99 -0.26 -1.26 -3.59
N GLY A 100 -1.04 -2.22 -3.81
CA GLY A 100 -0.91 -3.45 -4.60
C GLY A 100 0.42 -3.78 -5.28
N PHE A 101 0.95 -2.94 -6.17
CA PHE A 101 2.19 -3.24 -6.90
C PHE A 101 3.40 -3.22 -5.98
N LEU A 102 3.56 -2.18 -5.17
CA LEU A 102 4.66 -2.05 -4.22
C LEU A 102 4.62 -3.17 -3.18
N MET A 103 3.44 -3.49 -2.67
CA MET A 103 3.28 -4.55 -1.67
C MET A 103 3.78 -5.91 -2.17
N ARG A 104 3.47 -6.27 -3.42
CA ARG A 104 3.95 -7.52 -4.05
C ARG A 104 5.43 -7.50 -4.44
N ASN A 105 6.01 -6.31 -4.61
CA ASN A 105 7.39 -6.11 -5.06
C ASN A 105 8.27 -5.44 -3.98
N ALA A 106 7.86 -5.50 -2.71
CA ALA A 106 8.50 -4.77 -1.62
C ALA A 106 10.02 -5.02 -1.49
N LYS A 107 10.46 -6.28 -1.64
CA LYS A 107 11.89 -6.61 -1.64
C LYS A 107 12.66 -5.93 -2.79
N THR A 108 12.05 -5.87 -3.97
CA THR A 108 12.64 -5.19 -5.14
C THR A 108 12.78 -3.69 -4.88
N PHE A 109 11.79 -3.08 -4.22
CA PHE A 109 11.85 -1.67 -3.85
C PHE A 109 12.92 -1.37 -2.80
N LEU A 110 13.08 -2.22 -1.77
CA LEU A 110 14.16 -2.08 -0.79
C LEU A 110 15.56 -2.21 -1.42
N ASN A 111 15.71 -3.11 -2.39
CA ASN A 111 16.96 -3.29 -3.11
C ASN A 111 17.22 -2.16 -4.11
N GLY A 112 16.18 -1.63 -4.73
CA GLY A 112 16.27 -0.60 -5.78
C GLY A 112 16.68 0.77 -5.23
N ILE A 113 16.31 1.10 -3.98
CA ILE A 113 16.76 2.30 -3.26
C ILE A 113 17.38 1.87 -1.93
N PRO A 114 18.69 1.65 -1.88
CA PRO A 114 19.37 1.17 -0.68
C PRO A 114 19.16 2.10 0.53
N GLY A 115 18.90 1.51 1.69
CA GLY A 115 18.61 2.26 2.92
C GLY A 115 17.17 2.75 3.04
N SER A 116 16.32 2.49 2.04
CA SER A 116 14.90 2.77 2.14
C SER A 116 14.21 1.87 3.18
N LYS A 117 13.04 2.33 3.65
CA LYS A 117 12.21 1.62 4.63
C LYS A 117 10.82 1.34 4.07
N ILE A 118 10.17 0.29 4.56
CA ILE A 118 8.77 -0.02 4.19
C ILE A 118 7.92 -0.13 5.46
N ILE A 119 6.76 0.50 5.43
CA ILE A 119 5.72 0.36 6.44
C ILE A 119 4.51 -0.32 5.80
N PHE A 120 4.18 -1.49 6.29
CA PHE A 120 2.95 -2.19 5.93
C PHE A 120 1.85 -1.88 6.94
N ILE A 121 0.75 -1.32 6.46
CA ILE A 121 -0.47 -1.21 7.26
C ILE A 121 -1.39 -2.38 6.93
N VAL A 122 -1.71 -3.15 7.95
CA VAL A 122 -2.56 -4.34 7.87
C VAL A 122 -3.86 -4.07 8.62
N ARG A 123 -4.97 -4.59 8.14
CA ARG A 123 -6.28 -4.46 8.75
C ARG A 123 -7.00 -5.79 8.71
N ASN A 124 -7.98 -5.99 9.60
CA ASN A 124 -8.86 -7.16 9.59
C ASN A 124 -9.33 -7.48 8.15
N PRO A 125 -9.15 -8.72 7.66
CA PRO A 125 -9.43 -9.05 6.26
C PRO A 125 -10.88 -8.86 5.85
N ILE A 126 -11.85 -9.21 6.73
CA ILE A 126 -13.28 -9.05 6.43
C ILE A 126 -13.65 -7.56 6.37
N ASP A 127 -13.19 -6.75 7.34
CA ASP A 127 -13.41 -5.29 7.33
C ASP A 127 -12.80 -4.64 6.09
N THR A 128 -11.64 -5.11 5.66
CA THR A 128 -10.95 -4.64 4.45
C THR A 128 -11.74 -4.99 3.19
N ALA A 129 -12.17 -6.25 3.06
CA ALA A 129 -12.96 -6.72 1.93
C ALA A 129 -14.27 -5.96 1.78
N LEU A 130 -15.03 -5.81 2.87
CA LEU A 130 -16.31 -5.08 2.86
C LEU A 130 -16.13 -3.58 2.61
N SER A 131 -15.05 -2.99 3.11
CA SER A 131 -14.72 -1.59 2.79
C SER A 131 -14.34 -1.41 1.31
N TYR A 132 -13.70 -2.41 0.70
CA TYR A 132 -13.40 -2.39 -0.72
C TYR A 132 -14.67 -2.59 -1.56
N TRP A 133 -15.56 -3.52 -1.18
CA TRP A 133 -16.86 -3.70 -1.78
C TRP A 133 -17.65 -2.39 -1.86
N ASP A 134 -17.85 -1.72 -0.73
CA ASP A 134 -18.57 -0.44 -0.66
C ASP A 134 -17.88 0.65 -1.52
N HIS A 135 -16.55 0.63 -1.60
CA HIS A 135 -15.79 1.62 -2.38
C HIS A 135 -15.96 1.40 -3.88
N ALA A 136 -15.85 0.17 -4.35
CA ALA A 136 -15.98 -0.17 -5.77
C ALA A 136 -17.40 0.12 -6.28
N GLN A 137 -18.42 -0.23 -5.49
CA GLN A 137 -19.81 0.11 -5.85
C GLN A 137 -20.03 1.63 -5.99
N ARG A 138 -19.49 2.43 -5.04
CA ARG A 138 -19.59 3.89 -5.12
C ARG A 138 -18.89 4.47 -6.34
N LEU A 139 -17.72 3.94 -6.69
CA LEU A 139 -16.99 4.36 -7.89
C LEU A 139 -17.71 3.98 -9.16
N TYR A 140 -18.31 2.79 -9.22
CA TYR A 140 -19.16 2.39 -10.34
C TYR A 140 -20.33 3.35 -10.53
N ILE A 141 -21.10 3.61 -9.47
CA ILE A 141 -22.24 4.53 -9.52
C ILE A 141 -21.81 5.93 -9.96
N LYS A 142 -20.72 6.47 -9.37
CA LYS A 142 -20.24 7.83 -9.65
C LYS A 142 -19.69 8.01 -11.05
N ARG A 143 -19.02 6.98 -11.61
CA ARG A 143 -18.26 7.06 -12.87
C ARG A 143 -18.91 6.33 -14.02
N ASN A 144 -19.97 5.59 -13.76
CA ASN A 144 -20.64 4.70 -14.73
C ASN A 144 -19.64 3.83 -15.52
N ASN A 145 -18.58 3.34 -14.87
CA ASN A 145 -17.51 2.58 -15.51
C ASN A 145 -17.53 1.13 -15.02
N PRO A 146 -17.84 0.16 -15.91
CA PRO A 146 -17.94 -1.27 -15.57
C PRO A 146 -16.69 -1.86 -14.89
N VAL A 147 -15.51 -1.30 -15.13
CA VAL A 147 -14.25 -1.74 -14.52
C VAL A 147 -14.29 -1.75 -12.99
N TYR A 148 -15.12 -0.93 -12.37
CA TYR A 148 -15.31 -0.92 -10.92
C TYR A 148 -16.35 -1.94 -10.44
N LEU A 149 -17.17 -2.46 -11.33
CA LEU A 149 -18.20 -3.45 -11.02
C LEU A 149 -17.68 -4.89 -11.23
N GLU A 150 -16.86 -5.08 -12.25
CA GLU A 150 -16.33 -6.38 -12.64
C GLU A 150 -15.71 -7.18 -11.46
N PRO A 151 -14.87 -6.58 -10.59
CA PRO A 151 -14.31 -7.29 -9.43
C PRO A 151 -15.35 -7.77 -8.42
N LEU A 152 -16.55 -7.17 -8.42
CA LEU A 152 -17.62 -7.49 -7.47
C LEU A 152 -18.54 -8.60 -7.98
N GLN A 153 -18.39 -9.02 -9.23
CA GLN A 153 -19.28 -9.99 -9.87
C GLN A 153 -18.71 -11.41 -9.87
N THR A 154 -19.62 -12.35 -9.76
CA THR A 154 -19.38 -13.78 -10.08
C THR A 154 -20.49 -14.21 -11.02
N ASN A 155 -20.14 -14.74 -12.20
CA ASN A 155 -21.10 -15.10 -13.23
C ASN A 155 -22.09 -13.94 -13.59
N ASN A 156 -21.54 -12.73 -13.74
CA ASN A 156 -22.29 -11.50 -14.05
C ASN A 156 -23.33 -11.07 -12.98
N LYS A 157 -23.23 -11.60 -11.75
CA LYS A 157 -24.08 -11.21 -10.61
C LYS A 157 -23.21 -10.70 -9.47
N LEU A 158 -23.67 -9.69 -8.75
CA LEU A 158 -23.03 -9.21 -7.53
C LEU A 158 -23.03 -10.32 -6.50
N ASP A 159 -21.83 -10.63 -5.95
CA ASP A 159 -21.63 -11.75 -5.02
C ASP A 159 -20.65 -11.32 -3.92
N ILE A 160 -21.19 -10.72 -2.86
CA ILE A 160 -20.42 -10.20 -1.74
C ILE A 160 -19.68 -11.33 -0.98
N GLU A 161 -20.25 -12.52 -0.91
CA GLU A 161 -19.66 -13.64 -0.18
C GLU A 161 -18.41 -14.14 -0.91
N LYS A 162 -18.52 -14.45 -2.20
CA LYS A 162 -17.38 -14.89 -3.01
C LYS A 162 -16.32 -13.78 -3.14
N PHE A 163 -16.75 -12.53 -3.27
CA PHE A 163 -15.83 -11.40 -3.24
C PHE A 163 -15.05 -11.36 -1.92
N THR A 164 -15.74 -11.48 -0.78
CA THR A 164 -15.11 -11.44 0.54
C THR A 164 -14.10 -12.58 0.72
N ILE A 165 -14.47 -13.82 0.36
CA ILE A 165 -13.55 -14.97 0.41
C ILE A 165 -12.31 -14.71 -0.45
N ARG A 166 -12.48 -14.25 -1.69
CA ARG A 166 -11.35 -13.97 -2.59
C ARG A 166 -10.43 -12.90 -2.02
N GLN A 167 -10.99 -11.81 -1.49
CA GLN A 167 -10.19 -10.73 -0.90
C GLN A 167 -9.46 -11.18 0.38
N CYS A 168 -10.08 -12.04 1.18
CA CYS A 168 -9.42 -12.60 2.36
C CYS A 168 -8.29 -13.58 1.99
N ASN A 169 -8.44 -14.36 0.93
CA ASN A 169 -7.37 -15.22 0.43
C ASN A 169 -6.19 -14.41 -0.13
N GLU A 170 -6.47 -13.36 -0.92
CA GLU A 170 -5.43 -12.44 -1.39
C GLU A 170 -4.73 -11.74 -0.21
N TRP A 171 -5.48 -11.33 0.81
CA TRP A 171 -4.94 -10.79 2.04
C TRP A 171 -3.99 -11.78 2.73
N ASN A 172 -4.37 -13.05 2.83
CA ASN A 172 -3.56 -14.11 3.43
C ASN A 172 -2.21 -14.27 2.71
N GLU A 173 -2.22 -14.36 1.38
CA GLU A 173 -1.00 -14.45 0.56
C GLU A 173 -0.07 -13.24 0.79
N ASN A 174 -0.65 -12.05 0.83
CA ASN A 174 0.07 -10.82 1.09
C ASN A 174 0.69 -10.80 2.49
N ILE A 175 -0.04 -11.23 3.53
CA ILE A 175 0.48 -11.29 4.90
C ILE A 175 1.65 -12.26 5.01
N ILE A 176 1.55 -13.45 4.45
CA ILE A 176 2.65 -14.43 4.43
C ILE A 176 3.91 -13.80 3.81
N SER A 177 3.74 -13.13 2.67
CA SER A 177 4.85 -12.44 1.99
C SER A 177 5.47 -11.33 2.84
N ILE A 178 4.65 -10.49 3.48
CA ILE A 178 5.06 -9.40 4.37
C ILE A 178 5.83 -9.93 5.58
N LEU A 179 5.32 -10.99 6.23
CA LEU A 179 5.95 -11.58 7.40
C LEU A 179 7.31 -12.21 7.06
N ASN A 180 7.42 -12.88 5.91
CA ASN A 180 8.68 -13.42 5.42
C ASN A 180 9.70 -12.31 5.13
N LEU A 181 9.25 -11.22 4.51
CA LEU A 181 10.12 -10.06 4.28
C LEU A 181 10.58 -9.45 5.61
N LYS A 182 9.68 -9.28 6.56
CA LYS A 182 10.02 -8.74 7.89
C LYS A 182 11.03 -9.63 8.63
N LYS A 183 10.88 -10.96 8.56
CA LYS A 183 11.85 -11.90 9.15
C LYS A 183 13.25 -11.76 8.54
N SER A 184 13.33 -11.48 7.23
CA SER A 184 14.60 -11.32 6.51
C SER A 184 15.22 -9.92 6.64
N ASP A 185 14.42 -8.88 6.87
CA ASP A 185 14.87 -7.48 6.97
C ASP A 185 14.08 -6.72 8.05
N ASN A 186 14.29 -7.09 9.31
CA ASN A 186 13.57 -6.51 10.45
C ASN A 186 13.85 -5.01 10.67
N LYS A 187 15.01 -4.51 10.22
CA LYS A 187 15.41 -3.10 10.42
C LYS A 187 14.68 -2.15 9.48
N ASN A 188 14.40 -2.60 8.27
CA ASN A 188 13.82 -1.76 7.21
C ASN A 188 12.34 -2.03 6.97
N VAL A 189 11.75 -2.99 7.69
CA VAL A 189 10.34 -3.38 7.52
C VAL A 189 9.58 -3.23 8.83
N LEU A 190 8.54 -2.39 8.83
CA LEU A 190 7.60 -2.23 9.93
C LEU A 190 6.21 -2.71 9.50
N VAL A 191 5.55 -3.47 10.36
CA VAL A 191 4.14 -3.89 10.17
C VAL A 191 3.30 -3.29 11.29
N ILE A 192 2.25 -2.55 10.91
CA ILE A 192 1.34 -1.89 11.84
C ILE A 192 -0.09 -2.35 11.54
N LYS A 193 -0.84 -2.69 12.60
CA LYS A 193 -2.28 -2.94 12.47
C LYS A 193 -3.05 -1.62 12.48
N TYR A 194 -3.97 -1.48 11.54
CA TYR A 194 -4.87 -0.31 11.47
C TYR A 194 -5.64 -0.11 12.79
N GLU A 195 -6.12 -1.20 13.36
CA GLU A 195 -6.87 -1.21 14.62
C GLU A 195 -6.04 -0.67 15.80
N ASP A 196 -4.75 -1.04 15.84
CA ASP A 196 -3.82 -0.55 16.86
C ASP A 196 -3.52 0.94 16.66
N LEU A 197 -3.32 1.35 15.40
CA LEU A 197 -3.08 2.75 15.06
C LEU A 197 -4.27 3.66 15.43
N VAL A 198 -5.49 3.12 15.42
CA VAL A 198 -6.70 3.85 15.86
C VAL A 198 -6.87 3.82 17.37
N ARG A 199 -6.68 2.66 18.03
CA ARG A 199 -6.97 2.45 19.46
C ARG A 199 -5.82 2.83 20.38
N ARG A 200 -4.57 2.61 19.96
CA ARG A 200 -3.33 2.87 20.70
C ARG A 200 -2.47 3.89 19.95
N LYS A 201 -3.11 4.97 19.52
CA LYS A 201 -2.56 5.95 18.59
C LYS A 201 -1.20 6.50 19.03
N GLU A 202 -1.10 6.98 20.25
CA GLU A 202 0.13 7.56 20.81
C GLU A 202 1.29 6.55 20.75
N GLU A 203 1.09 5.35 21.25
CA GLU A 203 2.07 4.27 21.21
C GLU A 203 2.53 3.98 19.76
N LYS A 204 1.59 3.91 18.82
CA LYS A 204 1.93 3.59 17.42
C LYS A 204 2.59 4.75 16.68
N ILE A 205 2.31 5.99 17.05
CA ILE A 205 3.08 7.15 16.56
C ILE A 205 4.51 7.09 17.08
N ILE A 206 4.71 6.78 18.36
CA ILE A 206 6.03 6.61 18.96
C ILE A 206 6.82 5.48 18.23
N ASP A 207 6.17 4.32 17.98
CA ASP A 207 6.78 3.23 17.21
C ASP A 207 7.23 3.69 15.80
N LEU A 208 6.40 4.48 15.11
CA LEU A 208 6.72 5.06 13.80
C LEU A 208 7.93 6.02 13.85
N LEU A 209 7.97 6.92 14.85
CA LEU A 209 9.06 7.85 15.01
C LEU A 209 10.38 7.12 15.34
N HIS A 210 10.34 6.13 16.23
CA HIS A 210 11.50 5.27 16.52
C HIS A 210 11.97 4.50 15.28
N PHE A 211 11.03 3.95 14.50
CA PHE A 211 11.38 3.26 13.26
C PHE A 211 12.13 4.17 12.28
N PHE A 212 11.77 5.44 12.21
CA PHE A 212 12.47 6.43 11.41
C PHE A 212 13.75 6.98 12.06
N GLY A 213 13.97 6.73 13.36
CA GLY A 213 15.10 7.31 14.11
C GLY A 213 14.89 8.79 14.45
N LEU A 214 13.65 9.25 14.48
CA LEU A 214 13.31 10.63 14.84
C LEU A 214 13.16 10.79 16.36
N PRO A 215 13.53 11.96 16.92
CA PRO A 215 13.28 12.27 18.31
C PRO A 215 11.78 12.44 18.58
N ILE A 216 11.36 12.08 19.78
CA ILE A 216 10.00 12.28 20.24
C ILE A 216 9.92 13.64 20.93
N GLU A 217 9.33 14.62 20.26
CA GLU A 217 9.06 15.95 20.78
C GLU A 217 7.60 16.05 21.18
N ASP A 218 7.31 16.36 22.43
CA ASP A 218 5.94 16.40 22.99
C ASP A 218 4.97 17.23 22.13
N LYS A 219 5.41 18.42 21.69
CA LYS A 219 4.58 19.29 20.85
C LYS A 219 4.21 18.64 19.52
N THR A 220 5.17 17.98 18.86
CA THR A 220 4.99 17.29 17.59
C THR A 220 4.10 16.06 17.78
N LEU A 221 4.36 15.27 18.82
CA LEU A 221 3.55 14.10 19.18
C LEU A 221 2.09 14.48 19.43
N GLN A 222 1.83 15.49 20.27
CA GLN A 222 0.48 15.96 20.56
C GLN A 222 -0.23 16.51 19.32
N LYS A 223 0.47 17.21 18.44
CA LYS A 223 -0.06 17.61 17.13
C LYS A 223 -0.49 16.40 16.30
N MET A 224 0.39 15.40 16.16
CA MET A 224 0.09 14.18 15.39
C MET A 224 -1.12 13.43 15.97
N ILE A 225 -1.22 13.29 17.29
CA ILE A 225 -2.36 12.65 17.98
C ILE A 225 -3.66 13.39 17.71
N ASN A 226 -3.67 14.72 17.90
CA ASN A 226 -4.88 15.54 17.82
C ASN A 226 -5.37 15.69 16.38
N GLU A 227 -4.48 15.99 15.44
CA GLU A 227 -4.86 16.23 14.03
C GLU A 227 -5.16 14.94 13.27
N SER A 228 -4.71 13.79 13.77
CA SER A 228 -5.02 12.48 13.16
C SER A 228 -6.31 11.83 13.65
N SER A 229 -7.19 12.55 14.35
CA SER A 229 -8.53 12.04 14.64
C SER A 229 -9.30 11.81 13.33
N LEU A 230 -10.09 10.74 13.25
CA LEU A 230 -10.87 10.43 12.04
C LEU A 230 -11.84 11.57 11.69
N GLU A 231 -12.34 12.29 12.70
CA GLU A 231 -13.19 13.46 12.54
C GLU A 231 -12.45 14.59 11.85
N ARG A 232 -11.28 15.01 12.37
CA ARG A 232 -10.47 16.06 11.77
C ARG A 232 -9.95 15.69 10.38
N MET A 233 -9.54 14.45 10.19
CA MET A 233 -9.12 13.98 8.86
C MET A 233 -10.26 13.97 7.86
N ARG A 234 -11.50 13.70 8.29
CA ARG A 234 -12.70 13.80 7.46
C ARG A 234 -12.99 15.25 7.10
N ASP A 235 -12.99 16.15 8.09
CA ASP A 235 -13.33 17.55 7.90
C ASP A 235 -12.33 18.29 7.02
N ASN A 236 -11.05 17.95 7.13
CA ASN A 236 -9.96 18.47 6.29
C ASN A 236 -9.84 17.76 4.92
N SER A 237 -10.74 16.81 4.60
CA SER A 237 -10.64 16.05 3.36
C SER A 237 -11.46 16.67 2.23
N LYS A 238 -10.86 16.80 1.03
CA LYS A 238 -11.60 17.11 -0.21
C LYS A 238 -12.65 16.04 -0.55
N ASN A 239 -12.57 14.86 0.07
CA ASN A 239 -13.52 13.77 -0.10
C ASN A 239 -13.86 13.11 1.26
N PRO A 240 -14.79 13.69 2.05
CA PRO A 240 -15.16 13.19 3.36
C PRO A 240 -15.67 11.73 3.36
N SER A 241 -16.20 11.26 2.23
CA SER A 241 -16.70 9.89 2.09
C SER A 241 -15.61 8.82 2.24
N PHE A 242 -14.34 9.21 2.12
CA PHE A 242 -13.20 8.32 2.34
C PHE A 242 -13.10 7.85 3.81
N TYR A 243 -13.60 8.66 4.76
CA TYR A 243 -13.56 8.41 6.21
C TYR A 243 -14.93 8.06 6.79
N SER A 244 -15.91 7.77 5.95
CA SER A 244 -17.33 7.68 6.35
C SER A 244 -17.68 6.49 7.24
N LYS A 245 -16.85 5.43 7.26
CA LYS A 245 -17.11 4.23 8.06
C LYS A 245 -15.79 3.61 8.50
N SER A 246 -15.32 3.95 9.71
CA SER A 246 -14.26 3.18 10.36
C SER A 246 -14.87 1.90 10.96
N ARG A 247 -15.04 0.85 10.15
CA ARG A 247 -15.37 -0.46 10.71
C ARG A 247 -14.13 -0.99 11.43
N ILE A 248 -14.29 -1.37 12.68
CA ILE A 248 -13.25 -2.07 13.44
C ILE A 248 -13.90 -3.32 14.02
N ASN A 249 -13.55 -4.47 13.48
CA ASN A 249 -14.06 -5.79 13.88
C ASN A 249 -15.58 -5.94 13.81
N THR A 250 -16.26 -5.21 12.91
CA THR A 250 -17.72 -5.29 12.71
C THR A 250 -18.10 -6.00 11.42
N GLY A 251 -17.13 -6.30 10.56
CA GLY A 251 -17.38 -6.95 9.28
C GLY A 251 -17.99 -8.34 9.41
N LYS A 252 -17.64 -9.07 10.47
CA LYS A 252 -18.19 -10.41 10.73
C LYS A 252 -19.72 -10.44 10.85
N ASP A 253 -20.32 -9.37 11.35
CA ASP A 253 -21.78 -9.25 11.50
C ASP A 253 -22.50 -9.05 10.16
N CYS A 254 -21.73 -8.81 9.08
CA CYS A 254 -22.22 -8.55 7.72
C CYS A 254 -22.10 -9.77 6.77
N VAL A 255 -21.51 -10.88 7.22
CA VAL A 255 -21.32 -12.09 6.41
C VAL A 255 -21.79 -13.32 7.17
N GLY A 256 -22.23 -14.35 6.42
CA GLY A 256 -22.76 -15.57 7.02
C GLY A 256 -21.67 -16.37 7.77
N GLN A 257 -22.06 -17.12 8.81
CA GLN A 257 -21.14 -17.91 9.64
C GLN A 257 -20.34 -18.96 8.84
N ASN A 258 -20.92 -19.53 7.79
CA ASN A 258 -20.24 -20.46 6.87
C ASN A 258 -19.06 -19.78 6.15
N ILE A 259 -19.21 -18.52 5.75
CA ILE A 259 -18.14 -17.72 5.12
C ILE A 259 -17.04 -17.41 6.13
N ILE A 260 -17.41 -17.01 7.35
CA ILE A 260 -16.45 -16.81 8.44
C ILE A 260 -15.62 -18.08 8.68
N ASN A 261 -16.27 -19.25 8.80
CA ASN A 261 -15.59 -20.52 9.01
C ASN A 261 -14.64 -20.88 7.87
N GLN A 262 -15.02 -20.59 6.62
CA GLN A 262 -14.17 -20.80 5.46
C GLN A 262 -12.93 -19.88 5.50
N ILE A 263 -13.10 -18.60 5.82
CA ILE A 263 -12.01 -17.63 5.93
C ILE A 263 -11.07 -18.02 7.08
N MET A 264 -11.63 -18.40 8.25
CA MET A 264 -10.83 -18.86 9.39
C MET A 264 -9.96 -20.06 9.02
N LYS A 265 -10.48 -21.00 8.21
CA LYS A 265 -9.73 -22.16 7.76
C LYS A 265 -8.66 -21.80 6.74
N SER A 266 -8.97 -20.98 5.73
CA SER A 266 -8.03 -20.64 4.65
C SER A 266 -6.95 -19.64 5.06
N CYS A 267 -7.22 -18.81 6.07
CA CYS A 267 -6.32 -17.75 6.53
C CYS A 267 -5.75 -17.99 7.95
N ALA A 268 -5.86 -19.21 8.48
CA ALA A 268 -5.58 -19.53 9.88
C ALA A 268 -4.18 -19.06 10.33
N GLU A 269 -3.14 -19.35 9.55
CA GLU A 269 -1.76 -18.98 9.86
C GLU A 269 -1.60 -17.46 9.97
N SER A 270 -2.02 -16.72 8.95
CA SER A 270 -1.89 -15.26 8.93
C SER A 270 -2.75 -14.57 10.00
N LEU A 271 -3.93 -15.10 10.28
CA LEU A 271 -4.80 -14.59 11.35
C LEU A 271 -4.13 -14.77 12.72
N ASN A 272 -3.53 -15.93 12.98
CA ASN A 272 -2.81 -16.21 14.22
C ASN A 272 -1.56 -15.33 14.37
N GLU A 273 -0.70 -15.28 13.34
CA GLU A 273 0.51 -14.47 13.35
C GLU A 273 0.21 -12.97 13.54
N MET A 274 -0.86 -12.50 12.92
CA MET A 274 -1.33 -11.13 13.08
C MET A 274 -2.26 -10.92 14.29
N GLN A 275 -2.54 -11.96 15.08
CA GLN A 275 -3.44 -11.90 16.24
C GLN A 275 -4.79 -11.27 15.93
N TYR A 276 -5.40 -11.66 14.80
CA TYR A 276 -6.77 -11.31 14.48
C TYR A 276 -7.74 -12.39 14.96
N VAL A 277 -8.77 -11.95 15.67
CA VAL A 277 -9.94 -12.76 16.01
C VAL A 277 -11.08 -12.31 15.10
N ILE A 278 -11.65 -13.27 14.35
CA ILE A 278 -12.78 -13.03 13.43
C ILE A 278 -14.07 -13.54 14.05
#